data_ae087500abe10332c19c16171fcceda6
#
_entry.id   ae087500abe10332c19c16171fcceda6
#
_cell.length_a   1.000
_cell.length_b   1.000
_cell.length_c   1.000
_cell.angle_alpha   90.00
_cell.angle_beta   90.00
_cell.angle_gamma   90.00
#
_symmetry.space_group_name_H-M   'P 1'
#
loop_
_entity.id
_entity.type
_entity.pdbx_description
1 polymer ?
#
loop_
_entity_poly.entity_id
_entity_poly.type
_entity_poly.pdbx_seq_one_letter_code
_entity_poly.pdbx_strand_id
1 'polypeptide(L)'
;MRNAGQSKVPKLTPLGRELRKLRIDHGETLGDLAEALDLSVAFLSAIETGRKNVPRDFISRVVEHYKLDKAQSRKLSNLAEISQREVKVSLAKRSDKEREMVALFARNFADLTDVERQKINKVLEKYKEE
;
A
#
# COMPACT_ATOMS: atom_id res chain seq x y z
N MET A 1 8.38 28.80 6.64
CA MET A 1 8.66 28.16 6.46
C MET A 1 8.75 27.22 6.44
N ARG A 2 8.78 26.87 6.04
CA ARG A 2 8.83 25.76 5.93
C ARG A 2 9.57 25.07 6.57
N ASN A 3 9.37 24.63 6.77
CA ASN A 3 9.96 24.02 7.49
C ASN A 3 11.05 23.27 7.25
N ALA A 4 11.90 23.70 7.65
CA ALA A 4 13.08 22.97 7.64
C ALA A 4 12.84 21.60 8.16
N GLY A 5 11.88 21.52 8.97
CA GLY A 5 11.50 20.22 9.46
C GLY A 5 10.93 19.37 8.40
N GLN A 6 10.65 19.97 7.28
CA GLN A 6 10.15 19.16 6.20
C GLN A 6 11.26 18.35 5.64
N SER A 7 11.17 17.11 5.88
CA SER A 7 12.16 16.18 5.43
C SER A 7 12.14 16.06 3.93
N LYS A 8 13.32 16.01 3.36
CA LYS A 8 13.45 15.69 1.95
C LYS A 8 13.42 14.20 1.74
N VAL A 9 13.43 13.43 2.82
CA VAL A 9 13.33 11.99 2.74
C VAL A 9 11.87 11.62 2.50
N PRO A 10 11.58 10.91 1.42
CA PRO A 10 10.21 10.51 1.15
C PRO A 10 9.66 9.66 2.27
N LYS A 11 8.40 9.85 2.55
CA LYS A 11 7.71 9.06 3.56
C LYS A 11 7.51 7.64 3.07
N LEU A 12 7.71 6.68 3.95
CA LEU A 12 7.40 5.29 3.65
C LEU A 12 5.89 5.09 3.69
N THR A 13 5.38 4.29 2.75
CA THR A 13 4.00 3.86 2.77
C THR A 13 3.83 2.78 3.83
N PRO A 14 2.58 2.36 4.13
CA PRO A 14 2.39 1.23 5.05
C PRO A 14 3.16 -0.01 4.62
N LEU A 15 3.18 -0.32 3.32
CA LEU A 15 3.98 -1.42 2.83
C LEU A 15 5.47 -1.18 3.06
N GLY A 16 5.92 0.04 2.76
CA GLY A 16 7.34 0.38 2.93
C GLY A 16 7.80 0.23 4.36
N ARG A 17 6.97 0.62 5.31
CA ARG A 17 7.30 0.48 6.73
C ARG A 17 7.40 -0.99 7.13
N GLU A 18 6.49 -1.81 6.60
CA GLU A 18 6.52 -3.24 6.92
C GLU A 18 7.77 -3.91 6.32
N LEU A 19 8.11 -3.54 5.08
CA LEU A 19 9.32 -4.07 4.46
C LEU A 19 10.56 -3.69 5.24
N ARG A 20 10.60 -2.45 5.71
CA ARG A 20 11.74 -2.01 6.51
C ARG A 20 11.83 -2.80 7.81
N LYS A 21 10.69 -3.03 8.45
CA LYS A 21 10.66 -3.83 9.67
C LYS A 21 11.18 -5.24 9.42
N LEU A 22 10.76 -5.85 8.32
CA LEU A 22 11.25 -7.18 7.97
C LEU A 22 12.75 -7.19 7.75
N ARG A 23 13.28 -6.17 7.07
CA ARG A 23 14.72 -6.09 6.87
C ARG A 23 15.46 -5.99 8.19
N ILE A 24 14.97 -5.12 9.07
CA ILE A 24 15.62 -4.92 10.37
C ILE A 24 15.60 -6.23 11.16
N ASP A 25 14.46 -6.90 11.17
CA ASP A 25 14.32 -8.16 11.91
C ASP A 25 15.25 -9.24 11.38
N HIS A 26 15.62 -9.17 10.11
CA HIS A 26 16.50 -10.16 9.49
C HIS A 26 17.93 -9.64 9.29
N GLY A 27 18.23 -8.47 9.83
CA GLY A 27 19.57 -7.92 9.75
C GLY A 27 20.00 -7.52 8.34
N GLU A 28 19.05 -7.12 7.50
CA GLU A 28 19.32 -6.78 6.11
C GLU A 28 19.26 -5.28 5.86
N THR A 29 20.05 -4.83 4.92
CA THR A 29 19.97 -3.46 4.42
C THR A 29 18.98 -3.41 3.27
N LEU A 30 18.65 -2.19 2.84
CA LEU A 30 17.83 -2.01 1.64
C LEU A 30 18.48 -2.67 0.44
N GLY A 31 19.81 -2.52 0.31
CA GLY A 31 20.55 -3.13 -0.78
C GLY A 31 20.47 -4.65 -0.76
N ASP A 32 20.52 -5.24 0.45
CA ASP A 32 20.42 -6.68 0.57
C ASP A 32 19.08 -7.19 0.06
N LEU A 33 18.01 -6.53 0.42
CA LEU A 33 16.69 -6.93 -0.04
C LEU A 33 16.53 -6.72 -1.53
N ALA A 34 17.02 -5.59 -2.04
CA ALA A 34 16.96 -5.31 -3.46
C ALA A 34 17.65 -6.42 -4.26
N GLU A 35 18.83 -6.82 -3.80
CA GLU A 35 19.58 -7.89 -4.47
C GLU A 35 18.79 -9.20 -4.44
N ALA A 36 18.22 -9.52 -3.27
CA ALA A 36 17.45 -10.76 -3.12
C ALA A 36 16.25 -10.80 -4.05
N LEU A 37 15.66 -9.63 -4.34
CA LEU A 37 14.49 -9.54 -5.20
C LEU A 37 14.84 -9.24 -6.64
N ASP A 38 16.14 -9.16 -6.95
CA ASP A 38 16.64 -8.87 -8.30
C ASP A 38 16.11 -7.52 -8.79
N LEU A 39 16.15 -6.52 -7.91
CA LEU A 39 15.73 -5.16 -8.19
C LEU A 39 16.86 -4.20 -7.89
N SER A 40 16.85 -3.04 -8.55
CA SER A 40 17.79 -2.00 -8.18
C SER A 40 17.36 -1.38 -6.83
N VAL A 41 18.32 -0.84 -6.12
CA VAL A 41 18.02 -0.15 -4.86
C VAL A 41 17.06 1.01 -5.11
N ALA A 42 17.26 1.74 -6.19
CA ALA A 42 16.40 2.87 -6.53
C ALA A 42 14.96 2.43 -6.77
N PHE A 43 14.78 1.29 -7.44
CA PHE A 43 13.43 0.82 -7.72
C PHE A 43 12.74 0.34 -6.43
N LEU A 44 13.47 -0.41 -5.60
CA LEU A 44 12.90 -0.86 -4.33
C LEU A 44 12.56 0.34 -3.44
N SER A 45 13.43 1.35 -3.40
CA SER A 45 13.14 2.57 -2.66
C SER A 45 11.87 3.25 -3.17
N ALA A 46 11.69 3.26 -4.50
CA ALA A 46 10.50 3.87 -5.09
C ALA A 46 9.23 3.11 -4.73
N ILE A 47 9.32 1.78 -4.61
CA ILE A 47 8.19 0.98 -4.13
C ILE A 47 7.87 1.33 -2.69
N GLU A 48 8.89 1.41 -1.84
CA GLU A 48 8.67 1.66 -0.41
C GLU A 48 8.11 3.04 -0.12
N THR A 49 8.35 3.99 -0.99
CA THR A 49 7.85 5.35 -0.83
C THR A 49 6.60 5.62 -1.67
N GLY A 50 6.11 4.60 -2.37
CA GLY A 50 4.87 4.72 -3.12
C GLY A 50 4.99 5.45 -4.45
N ARG A 51 6.22 5.76 -4.88
CA ARG A 51 6.43 6.41 -6.18
C ARG A 51 6.27 5.45 -7.34
N LYS A 52 6.41 4.15 -7.08
CA LYS A 52 6.19 3.11 -8.07
C LYS A 52 5.27 2.07 -7.47
N ASN A 53 4.39 1.54 -8.29
CA ASN A 53 3.51 0.47 -7.86
C ASN A 53 4.29 -0.84 -7.75
N VAL A 54 3.73 -1.74 -6.97
CA VAL A 54 4.35 -3.03 -6.70
C VAL A 54 4.25 -3.91 -7.96
N PRO A 55 5.37 -4.50 -8.41
CA PRO A 55 5.30 -5.45 -9.53
C PRO A 55 4.45 -6.66 -9.17
N ARG A 56 3.96 -7.33 -10.21
CA ARG A 56 2.99 -8.42 -10.03
C ARG A 56 3.44 -9.49 -9.06
N ASP A 57 4.69 -9.91 -9.14
CA ASP A 57 5.18 -11.02 -8.32
C ASP A 57 5.97 -10.56 -7.10
N PHE A 58 5.91 -9.27 -6.79
CA PHE A 58 6.73 -8.70 -5.72
C PHE A 58 6.45 -9.35 -4.37
N ILE A 59 5.17 -9.40 -3.99
CA ILE A 59 4.81 -9.90 -2.67
C ILE A 59 5.17 -11.37 -2.51
N SER A 60 4.92 -12.18 -3.55
CA SER A 60 5.27 -13.60 -3.47
C SER A 60 6.77 -13.80 -3.32
N ARG A 61 7.57 -12.94 -3.96
CA ARG A 61 9.02 -13.03 -3.83
C ARG A 61 9.50 -12.64 -2.44
N VAL A 62 8.87 -11.63 -1.84
CA VAL A 62 9.19 -11.23 -0.47
C VAL A 62 8.82 -12.36 0.49
N VAL A 63 7.63 -12.94 0.30
CA VAL A 63 7.16 -14.05 1.12
C VAL A 63 8.15 -15.21 1.05
N GLU A 64 8.61 -15.54 -0.13
CA GLU A 64 9.55 -16.63 -0.32
C GLU A 64 10.91 -16.30 0.32
N HIS A 65 11.37 -15.08 0.15
CA HIS A 65 12.68 -14.68 0.67
C HIS A 65 12.73 -14.76 2.20
N TYR A 66 11.70 -14.27 2.86
CA TYR A 66 11.66 -14.27 4.32
C TYR A 66 10.94 -15.48 4.90
N LYS A 67 10.43 -16.36 4.05
CA LYS A 67 9.70 -17.56 4.47
C LYS A 67 8.52 -17.23 5.39
N LEU A 68 7.70 -16.29 4.93
CA LEU A 68 6.58 -15.80 5.70
C LEU A 68 5.41 -16.78 5.66
N ASP A 69 4.64 -16.83 6.74
CA ASP A 69 3.47 -17.69 6.77
C ASP A 69 2.28 -17.02 6.08
N LYS A 70 1.13 -17.70 6.07
CA LYS A 70 -0.05 -17.21 5.36
C LYS A 70 -0.56 -15.90 5.94
N ALA A 71 -0.53 -15.75 7.25
CA ALA A 71 -1.01 -14.54 7.91
C ALA A 71 -0.14 -13.35 7.52
N GLN A 72 1.18 -13.55 7.53
CA GLN A 72 2.11 -12.50 7.15
C GLN A 72 2.01 -12.15 5.68
N SER A 73 1.82 -13.18 4.84
CA SER A 73 1.65 -12.98 3.42
C SER A 73 0.39 -12.16 3.12
N ARG A 74 -0.70 -12.48 3.81
CA ARG A 74 -1.95 -11.74 3.63
C ARG A 74 -1.80 -10.29 4.10
N LYS A 75 -1.11 -10.12 5.21
CA LYS A 75 -0.85 -8.76 5.71
C LYS A 75 -0.09 -7.94 4.69
N LEU A 76 0.97 -8.51 4.10
CA LEU A 76 1.75 -7.80 3.09
C LEU A 76 0.90 -7.46 1.86
N SER A 77 0.07 -8.40 1.41
CA SER A 77 -0.79 -8.15 0.26
C SER A 77 -1.76 -7.01 0.54
N ASN A 78 -2.34 -6.99 1.74
CA ASN A 78 -3.26 -5.93 2.11
C ASN A 78 -2.55 -4.59 2.20
N LEU A 79 -1.35 -4.57 2.76
CA LEU A 79 -0.56 -3.33 2.85
C LEU A 79 -0.16 -2.84 1.46
N ALA A 80 0.17 -3.76 0.56
CA ALA A 80 0.50 -3.39 -0.82
C ALA A 80 -0.70 -2.71 -1.47
N GLU A 81 -1.89 -3.23 -1.23
CA GLU A 81 -3.11 -2.69 -1.83
C GLU A 81 -3.37 -1.26 -1.36
N ILE A 82 -3.27 -1.01 -0.06
CA ILE A 82 -3.54 0.34 0.47
C ILE A 82 -2.39 1.31 0.23
N SER A 83 -1.26 0.82 -0.25
CA SER A 83 -0.09 1.68 -0.50
C SER A 83 0.02 2.10 -1.96
N GLN A 84 -0.91 1.67 -2.80
CA GLN A 84 -0.90 2.03 -4.21
C GLN A 84 -1.31 3.49 -4.40
N ARG A 85 -0.81 4.07 -5.49
CA ARG A 85 -1.15 5.45 -5.82
C ARG A 85 -2.59 5.57 -6.29
N GLU A 86 -3.10 4.50 -6.90
CA GLU A 86 -4.45 4.48 -7.45
C GLU A 86 -5.07 3.12 -7.19
N VAL A 87 -6.36 3.12 -6.97
CA VAL A 87 -7.12 1.89 -6.83
C VAL A 87 -8.17 1.90 -7.93
N LYS A 88 -8.27 0.80 -8.66
CA LYS A 88 -9.24 0.69 -9.75
C LYS A 88 -10.43 -0.14 -9.31
N VAL A 89 -11.62 0.34 -9.65
CA VAL A 89 -12.85 -0.37 -9.36
C VAL A 89 -13.55 -0.66 -10.68
N SER A 90 -13.82 -1.94 -10.94
CA SER A 90 -14.51 -2.31 -12.16
C SER A 90 -15.99 -2.03 -12.01
N LEU A 91 -16.54 -1.30 -12.98
CA LEU A 91 -17.97 -0.98 -13.00
C LEU A 91 -18.74 -1.85 -13.99
N ALA A 92 -18.05 -2.82 -14.60
CA ALA A 92 -18.72 -3.71 -15.55
C ALA A 92 -19.83 -4.47 -14.84
N LYS A 93 -20.99 -4.54 -15.49
CA LYS A 93 -22.17 -5.25 -14.96
C LYS A 93 -22.67 -4.68 -13.64
N ARG A 94 -22.35 -3.42 -13.33
CA ARG A 94 -22.89 -2.75 -12.16
C ARG A 94 -24.09 -1.90 -12.53
N SER A 95 -25.02 -1.73 -11.59
CA SER A 95 -26.21 -0.92 -11.82
C SER A 95 -25.86 0.56 -11.96
N ASP A 96 -26.78 1.33 -12.47
CA ASP A 96 -26.57 2.78 -12.58
C ASP A 96 -26.37 3.41 -11.20
N LYS A 97 -27.08 2.92 -10.19
CA LYS A 97 -26.93 3.43 -8.84
C LYS A 97 -25.55 3.14 -8.27
N GLU A 98 -25.05 1.94 -8.54
CA GLU A 98 -23.71 1.59 -8.10
C GLU A 98 -22.65 2.44 -8.79
N ARG A 99 -22.82 2.63 -10.09
CA ARG A 99 -21.89 3.47 -10.86
C ARG A 99 -21.88 4.90 -10.35
N GLU A 100 -23.05 5.43 -10.06
CA GLU A 100 -23.17 6.79 -9.55
C GLU A 100 -22.48 6.92 -8.19
N MET A 101 -22.70 5.95 -7.31
CA MET A 101 -22.10 5.97 -5.98
C MET A 101 -20.57 6.02 -6.06
N VAL A 102 -20.00 5.17 -6.90
CA VAL A 102 -18.54 5.12 -7.04
C VAL A 102 -18.02 6.42 -7.65
N ALA A 103 -18.70 6.95 -8.65
CA ALA A 103 -18.29 8.21 -9.28
C ALA A 103 -18.33 9.37 -8.30
N LEU A 104 -19.39 9.44 -7.49
CA LEU A 104 -19.52 10.51 -6.50
C LEU A 104 -18.44 10.38 -5.44
N PHE A 105 -18.17 9.16 -4.99
CA PHE A 105 -17.12 8.93 -4.01
C PHE A 105 -15.77 9.37 -4.55
N ALA A 106 -15.43 8.93 -5.75
CA ALA A 106 -14.14 9.24 -6.36
C ALA A 106 -13.95 10.74 -6.54
N ARG A 107 -15.01 11.43 -6.98
CA ARG A 107 -14.93 12.86 -7.26
C ARG A 107 -14.75 13.67 -5.98
N ASN A 108 -15.35 13.22 -4.88
CA ASN A 108 -15.38 13.98 -3.64
C ASN A 108 -14.46 13.42 -2.56
N PHE A 109 -13.72 12.38 -2.88
CA PHE A 109 -12.90 11.68 -1.89
C PHE A 109 -11.97 12.62 -1.12
N ALA A 110 -11.28 13.51 -1.82
CA ALA A 110 -10.31 14.39 -1.19
C ALA A 110 -10.94 15.41 -0.23
N ASP A 111 -12.22 15.69 -0.42
CA ASP A 111 -12.91 16.71 0.38
C ASP A 111 -13.72 16.13 1.53
N LEU A 112 -13.71 14.82 1.70
CA LEU A 112 -14.43 14.20 2.80
C LEU A 112 -13.84 14.62 4.14
N THR A 113 -14.72 14.95 5.09
CA THR A 113 -14.28 15.29 6.43
C THR A 113 -13.94 14.01 7.20
N ASP A 114 -13.25 14.17 8.34
CA ASP A 114 -12.92 13.04 9.18
C ASP A 114 -14.17 12.29 9.64
N VAL A 115 -15.22 13.06 10.00
CA VAL A 115 -16.48 12.45 10.46
C VAL A 115 -17.11 11.62 9.32
N GLU A 116 -17.11 12.19 8.12
CA GLU A 116 -17.65 11.47 6.96
C GLU A 116 -16.86 10.21 6.65
N ARG A 117 -15.53 10.31 6.69
CA ARG A 117 -14.70 9.14 6.47
C ARG A 117 -14.97 8.06 7.51
N GLN A 118 -15.16 8.43 8.76
CA GLN A 118 -15.45 7.47 9.81
C GLN A 118 -16.78 6.77 9.56
N LYS A 119 -17.78 7.49 9.08
CA LYS A 119 -19.07 6.88 8.77
C LYS A 119 -18.94 5.86 7.65
N ILE A 120 -18.19 6.21 6.60
CA ILE A 120 -17.96 5.30 5.49
C ILE A 120 -17.18 4.08 5.97
N ASN A 121 -16.13 4.31 6.75
CA ASN A 121 -15.34 3.20 7.28
C ASN A 121 -16.18 2.25 8.13
N LYS A 122 -17.11 2.79 8.88
CA LYS A 122 -17.97 1.95 9.71
C LYS A 122 -18.81 1.00 8.85
N VAL A 123 -19.29 1.50 7.72
CA VAL A 123 -20.04 0.64 6.79
C VAL A 123 -19.16 -0.46 6.23
N LEU A 124 -17.88 -0.13 5.95
CA LEU A 124 -16.96 -1.08 5.32
C LEU A 124 -16.29 -2.03 6.29
N GLU A 125 -16.38 -1.74 7.58
CA GLU A 125 -15.65 -2.48 8.60
C GLU A 125 -15.94 -3.97 8.58
N LYS A 126 -17.19 -4.34 8.30
CA LYS A 126 -17.59 -5.75 8.28
C LYS A 126 -16.96 -6.53 7.13
N TYR A 127 -16.39 -5.84 6.15
CA TYR A 127 -15.74 -6.50 5.01
C TYR A 127 -14.23 -6.63 5.20
N LYS A 128 -13.73 -6.16 6.33
CA LYS A 128 -12.31 -6.22 6.61
C LYS A 128 -11.91 -7.66 6.91
N GLU A 129 -10.82 -8.10 6.29
CA GLU A 129 -10.32 -9.45 6.55
C GLU A 129 -9.19 -9.42 7.55
N GLU A 130 -9.14 -10.46 8.33
CA GLU A 130 -8.10 -10.61 9.35
C GLU A 130 -6.76 -10.95 8.76
#